data_ef66b49e709e1ca4acbf8dbd0da82459
#
_entry.id   ef66b49e709e1ca4acbf8dbd0da82459
#
_cell.length_a   1.000
_cell.length_b   1.000
_cell.length_c   1.000
_cell.angle_alpha   90.00
_cell.angle_beta   90.00
_cell.angle_gamma   90.00
#
_symmetry.space_group_name_H-M   'P 1'
#
loop_
_entity.id
_entity.type
_entity.pdbx_description
1 polymer ?
#
loop_
_entity_poly.entity_id
_entity_poly.type
_entity_poly.pdbx_seq_one_letter_code
_entity_poly.pdbx_strand_id
1 'polypeptide(L)'
;KTILDLRSESELHNTPPLQKGFNVVHIPINTGDMEHILHGIQQEKIKTDTIYHMVEAMNRELVAKYQKEYKEIFDILLDKNSYPVVIHCSSGKGRTGIVSALILASLDVNADIIMEDYRLSNDYFNIPKASKYAYNLPVNSQEAITTLFSAKEDFLNAAKDEIERKYGDVPTYLRKAIGLQSEDIHRLRTILLE
;
A
#
# COMPACT_ATOMS: atom_id res chain seq x y z
N LYS A 1 -12.98 -16.01 -5.15
CA LYS A 1 -12.56 -15.03 -6.21
C LYS A 1 -12.92 -13.63 -5.75
N THR A 2 -12.11 -13.10 -4.85
CA THR A 2 -12.36 -11.81 -4.18
C THR A 2 -11.31 -10.79 -4.61
N ILE A 3 -11.77 -9.57 -4.85
CA ILE A 3 -10.89 -8.42 -5.11
C ILE A 3 -11.07 -7.45 -3.94
N LEU A 4 -9.99 -7.11 -3.26
CA LEU A 4 -9.94 -6.07 -2.25
C LEU A 4 -9.45 -4.79 -2.91
N ASP A 5 -10.35 -3.82 -3.07
CA ASP A 5 -10.07 -2.53 -3.69
C ASP A 5 -9.82 -1.48 -2.61
N LEU A 6 -8.55 -1.04 -2.48
CA LEU A 6 -8.13 -0.09 -1.46
C LEU A 6 -8.22 1.38 -1.92
N ARG A 7 -8.76 1.64 -3.09
CA ARG A 7 -8.86 2.99 -3.63
C ARG A 7 -9.87 3.83 -2.85
N SER A 8 -9.62 5.13 -2.78
CA SER A 8 -10.57 6.09 -2.21
C SER A 8 -11.82 6.23 -3.09
N GLU A 9 -12.89 6.80 -2.55
CA GLU A 9 -14.12 7.09 -3.30
C GLU A 9 -13.86 7.98 -4.53
N SER A 10 -12.97 8.98 -4.42
CA SER A 10 -12.62 9.84 -5.54
C SER A 10 -11.89 9.09 -6.65
N GLU A 11 -11.02 8.16 -6.32
CA GLU A 11 -10.33 7.31 -7.30
C GLU A 11 -11.30 6.35 -8.02
N LEU A 12 -12.31 5.83 -7.31
CA LEU A 12 -13.35 5.00 -7.91
C LEU A 12 -14.26 5.76 -8.87
N HIS A 13 -14.54 7.04 -8.57
CA HIS A 13 -15.35 7.88 -9.45
C HIS A 13 -14.68 8.05 -10.82
N ASN A 14 -13.36 8.19 -10.85
CA ASN A 14 -12.58 8.36 -12.09
C ASN A 14 -12.36 7.03 -12.84
N THR A 15 -12.33 5.90 -12.14
CA THR A 15 -12.10 4.57 -12.74
C THR A 15 -12.92 3.52 -11.99
N PRO A 16 -14.14 3.20 -12.45
CA PRO A 16 -14.98 2.21 -11.81
C PRO A 16 -14.31 0.83 -11.69
N PRO A 17 -14.63 0.04 -10.65
CA PRO A 17 -14.07 -1.28 -10.47
C PRO A 17 -14.56 -2.28 -11.52
N LEU A 18 -13.75 -3.30 -11.81
CA LEU A 18 -14.13 -4.43 -12.64
C LEU A 18 -15.17 -5.28 -11.88
N GLN A 19 -16.43 -5.24 -12.30
CA GLN A 19 -17.53 -5.88 -11.54
C GLN A 19 -17.93 -7.28 -12.01
N LYS A 20 -17.60 -7.69 -13.23
CA LYS A 20 -18.11 -8.96 -13.76
C LYS A 20 -17.29 -10.16 -13.29
N GLY A 21 -17.96 -11.07 -12.55
CA GLY A 21 -17.40 -12.38 -12.21
C GLY A 21 -16.52 -12.42 -10.94
N PHE A 22 -16.43 -11.31 -10.20
CA PHE A 22 -15.65 -11.20 -8.96
C PHE A 22 -16.50 -10.64 -7.82
N ASN A 23 -16.22 -11.09 -6.60
CA ASN A 23 -16.70 -10.44 -5.40
C ASN A 23 -15.74 -9.26 -5.09
N VAL A 24 -16.15 -8.04 -5.37
CA VAL A 24 -15.34 -6.84 -5.09
C VAL A 24 -15.72 -6.28 -3.72
N VAL A 25 -14.76 -6.25 -2.82
CA VAL A 25 -14.89 -5.63 -1.49
C VAL A 25 -14.09 -4.34 -1.51
N HIS A 26 -14.78 -3.23 -1.30
CA HIS A 26 -14.19 -1.91 -1.26
C HIS A 26 -13.81 -1.56 0.19
N ILE A 27 -12.51 -1.38 0.42
CA ILE A 27 -11.94 -1.03 1.72
C ILE A 27 -11.12 0.25 1.53
N PRO A 28 -11.75 1.44 1.58
CA PRO A 28 -11.11 2.68 1.16
C PRO A 28 -10.01 3.13 2.12
N ILE A 29 -8.81 3.27 1.58
CA ILE A 29 -7.65 3.86 2.26
C ILE A 29 -7.26 5.12 1.51
N ASN A 30 -7.54 6.28 2.10
CA ASN A 30 -7.30 7.58 1.49
C ASN A 30 -5.84 8.03 1.71
N THR A 31 -5.16 8.42 0.65
CA THR A 31 -3.77 8.93 0.66
C THR A 31 -3.68 10.42 0.32
N GLY A 32 -4.78 11.14 0.41
CA GLY A 32 -4.85 12.56 0.08
C GLY A 32 -5.16 12.84 -1.40
N ASP A 33 -5.05 14.10 -1.79
CA ASP A 33 -5.35 14.57 -3.14
C ASP A 33 -4.14 14.42 -4.07
N MET A 34 -4.07 13.28 -4.74
CA MET A 34 -3.00 12.96 -5.68
C MET A 34 -3.01 13.88 -6.92
N GLU A 35 -4.19 14.36 -7.36
CA GLU A 35 -4.30 15.26 -8.51
C GLU A 35 -3.67 16.61 -8.18
N HIS A 36 -3.92 17.14 -6.97
CA HIS A 36 -3.29 18.37 -6.51
C HIS A 36 -1.76 18.25 -6.43
N ILE A 37 -1.24 17.13 -5.94
CA ILE A 37 0.21 16.85 -5.87
C ILE A 37 0.81 16.83 -7.28
N LEU A 38 0.21 16.07 -8.20
CA LEU A 38 0.68 15.98 -9.59
C LEU A 38 0.66 17.34 -10.30
N HIS A 39 -0.40 18.12 -10.11
CA HIS A 39 -0.49 19.46 -10.66
C HIS A 39 0.58 20.40 -10.07
N GLY A 40 0.85 20.30 -8.77
CA GLY A 40 1.92 21.07 -8.11
C GLY A 40 3.32 20.72 -8.65
N ILE A 41 3.58 19.45 -8.93
CA ILE A 41 4.81 18.98 -9.58
C ILE A 41 4.92 19.54 -11.02
N GLN A 42 3.86 19.45 -11.80
CA GLN A 42 3.82 19.94 -13.19
C GLN A 42 4.10 21.44 -13.27
N GLN A 43 3.67 22.20 -12.26
CA GLN A 43 3.94 23.65 -12.18
C GLN A 43 5.27 24.00 -11.51
N GLU A 44 6.13 23.03 -11.23
CA GLU A 44 7.41 23.19 -10.51
C GLU A 44 7.29 23.84 -9.13
N LYS A 45 6.09 23.79 -8.53
CA LYS A 45 5.82 24.32 -7.18
C LYS A 45 6.19 23.35 -6.07
N ILE A 46 6.22 22.05 -6.37
CA ILE A 46 6.57 20.98 -5.42
C ILE A 46 7.83 20.29 -5.90
N LYS A 47 8.87 20.37 -5.09
CA LYS A 47 10.20 19.80 -5.38
C LYS A 47 10.30 18.34 -4.96
N THR A 48 11.29 17.63 -5.50
CA THR A 48 11.58 16.22 -5.21
C THR A 48 11.71 15.94 -3.71
N ASP A 49 12.45 16.74 -2.96
CA ASP A 49 12.62 16.56 -1.51
C ASP A 49 11.29 16.68 -0.75
N THR A 50 10.44 17.63 -1.17
CA THR A 50 9.10 17.78 -0.59
C THR A 50 8.26 16.53 -0.84
N ILE A 51 8.28 15.99 -2.06
CA ILE A 51 7.59 14.74 -2.39
C ILE A 51 8.12 13.58 -1.58
N TYR A 52 9.43 13.48 -1.42
CA TYR A 52 10.06 12.42 -0.63
C TYR A 52 9.50 12.40 0.80
N HIS A 53 9.55 13.54 1.49
CA HIS A 53 9.03 13.65 2.85
C HIS A 53 7.50 13.48 2.95
N MET A 54 6.76 13.90 1.93
CA MET A 54 5.31 13.66 1.86
C MET A 54 4.99 12.17 1.78
N VAL A 55 5.74 11.40 0.97
CA VAL A 55 5.52 9.96 0.84
C VAL A 55 5.92 9.23 2.12
N GLU A 56 7.02 9.61 2.78
CA GLU A 56 7.38 9.08 4.11
C GLU A 56 6.26 9.33 5.13
N ALA A 57 5.78 10.58 5.22
CA ALA A 57 4.71 10.96 6.14
C ALA A 57 3.42 10.18 5.84
N MET A 58 3.06 10.03 4.57
CA MET A 58 1.92 9.23 4.14
C MET A 58 2.05 7.76 4.58
N ASN A 59 3.22 7.15 4.44
CA ASN A 59 3.41 5.76 4.87
C ASN A 59 3.32 5.60 6.39
N ARG A 60 3.80 6.57 7.19
CA ARG A 60 3.57 6.61 8.64
C ARG A 60 2.08 6.70 8.97
N GLU A 61 1.33 7.55 8.26
CA GLU A 61 -0.11 7.69 8.44
C GLU A 61 -0.89 6.42 8.08
N LEU A 62 -0.50 5.71 7.03
CA LEU A 62 -1.14 4.46 6.62
C LEU A 62 -1.20 3.46 7.78
N VAL A 63 -0.11 3.25 8.49
CA VAL A 63 -0.08 2.30 9.63
C VAL A 63 -0.66 2.90 10.91
N ALA A 64 -0.75 4.23 11.01
CA ALA A 64 -1.24 4.93 12.19
C ALA A 64 -2.76 5.15 12.21
N LYS A 65 -3.45 5.11 11.05
CA LYS A 65 -4.86 5.49 10.93
C LYS A 65 -5.79 4.38 10.45
N TYR A 66 -5.29 3.38 9.72
CA TYR A 66 -6.11 2.40 8.97
C TYR A 66 -6.10 0.99 9.57
N GLN A 67 -5.99 0.88 10.90
CA GLN A 67 -5.97 -0.43 11.58
C GLN A 67 -7.29 -1.19 11.41
N LYS A 68 -8.42 -0.49 11.31
CA LYS A 68 -9.74 -1.10 11.11
C LYS A 68 -9.85 -1.73 9.72
N GLU A 69 -9.37 -1.01 8.70
CA GLU A 69 -9.32 -1.45 7.32
C GLU A 69 -8.38 -2.65 7.17
N TYR A 70 -7.23 -2.64 7.84
CA TYR A 70 -6.33 -3.80 7.88
C TYR A 70 -6.97 -4.99 8.58
N LYS A 71 -7.69 -4.76 9.69
CA LYS A 71 -8.44 -5.85 10.34
C LYS A 71 -9.45 -6.48 9.38
N GLU A 72 -10.23 -5.69 8.67
CA GLU A 72 -11.20 -6.16 7.68
C GLU A 72 -10.53 -6.99 6.57
N ILE A 73 -9.37 -6.53 6.07
CA ILE A 73 -8.56 -7.29 5.11
C ILE A 73 -8.18 -8.65 5.68
N PHE A 74 -7.64 -8.70 6.90
CA PHE A 74 -7.25 -9.95 7.53
C PHE A 74 -8.44 -10.86 7.83
N ASP A 75 -9.59 -10.31 8.23
CA ASP A 75 -10.82 -11.10 8.44
C ASP A 75 -11.25 -11.80 7.14
N ILE A 76 -11.12 -11.14 5.99
CA ILE A 76 -11.39 -11.75 4.67
C ILE A 76 -10.35 -12.81 4.32
N LEU A 77 -9.07 -12.56 4.60
CA LEU A 77 -8.00 -13.53 4.34
C LEU A 77 -8.09 -14.79 5.22
N LEU A 78 -8.74 -14.71 6.37
CA LEU A 78 -9.03 -15.84 7.23
C LEU A 78 -10.16 -16.74 6.74
N ASP A 79 -10.96 -16.32 5.76
CA ASP A 79 -12.00 -17.13 5.14
C ASP A 79 -11.48 -17.84 3.88
N LYS A 80 -11.34 -19.18 3.95
CA LYS A 80 -10.92 -20.02 2.81
C LYS A 80 -11.81 -19.86 1.56
N ASN A 81 -13.07 -19.48 1.73
CA ASN A 81 -13.99 -19.29 0.61
C ASN A 81 -13.73 -18.00 -0.18
N SER A 82 -12.98 -17.07 0.38
CA SER A 82 -12.61 -15.81 -0.28
C SER A 82 -11.60 -16.00 -1.41
N TYR A 83 -10.86 -17.12 -1.43
CA TYR A 83 -9.75 -17.32 -2.37
C TYR A 83 -10.19 -17.77 -3.77
N PRO A 84 -9.40 -17.43 -4.81
CA PRO A 84 -8.20 -16.57 -4.75
C PRO A 84 -8.56 -15.11 -4.45
N VAL A 85 -7.68 -14.43 -3.69
CA VAL A 85 -7.82 -13.02 -3.33
C VAL A 85 -6.81 -12.18 -4.10
N VAL A 86 -7.25 -11.05 -4.64
CA VAL A 86 -6.41 -10.01 -5.24
C VAL A 86 -6.57 -8.75 -4.41
N ILE A 87 -5.45 -8.12 -4.04
CA ILE A 87 -5.42 -6.86 -3.31
C ILE A 87 -4.82 -5.80 -4.22
N HIS A 88 -5.52 -4.69 -4.43
CA HIS A 88 -4.99 -3.63 -5.26
C HIS A 88 -5.38 -2.23 -4.75
N CYS A 89 -4.61 -1.25 -5.18
CA CYS A 89 -4.95 0.18 -5.12
C CYS A 89 -4.79 0.79 -6.52
N SER A 90 -4.48 2.07 -6.65
CA SER A 90 -4.28 2.69 -7.97
C SER A 90 -2.97 2.31 -8.64
N SER A 91 -1.86 2.32 -7.89
CA SER A 91 -0.51 2.03 -8.43
C SER A 91 0.06 0.67 -8.01
N GLY A 92 -0.59 -0.02 -7.06
CA GLY A 92 -0.09 -1.28 -6.53
C GLY A 92 1.17 -1.16 -5.65
N LYS A 93 1.50 0.03 -5.15
CA LYS A 93 2.75 0.29 -4.40
C LYS A 93 2.50 0.63 -2.93
N GLY A 94 2.14 1.86 -2.59
CA GLY A 94 2.03 2.33 -1.21
C GLY A 94 1.05 1.48 -0.38
N ARG A 95 -0.25 1.63 -0.61
CA ARG A 95 -1.31 0.91 0.14
C ARG A 95 -1.19 -0.60 0.00
N THR A 96 -1.08 -1.08 -1.22
CA THR A 96 -0.91 -2.52 -1.51
C THR A 96 0.38 -3.05 -0.89
N GLY A 97 1.50 -2.32 -1.03
CA GLY A 97 2.78 -2.71 -0.46
C GLY A 97 2.77 -2.80 1.06
N ILE A 98 2.12 -1.86 1.76
CA ILE A 98 1.94 -1.95 3.23
C ILE A 98 1.11 -3.19 3.61
N VAL A 99 -0.01 -3.43 2.91
CA VAL A 99 -0.84 -4.62 3.18
C VAL A 99 -0.05 -5.90 2.92
N SER A 100 0.68 -6.00 1.80
CA SER A 100 1.53 -7.16 1.50
C SER A 100 2.61 -7.35 2.56
N ALA A 101 3.28 -6.28 3.00
CA ALA A 101 4.29 -6.34 4.04
C ALA A 101 3.71 -6.85 5.37
N LEU A 102 2.51 -6.40 5.76
CA LEU A 102 1.83 -6.86 6.99
C LEU A 102 1.42 -8.34 6.89
N ILE A 103 0.95 -8.78 5.72
CA ILE A 103 0.63 -10.20 5.48
C ILE A 103 1.89 -11.05 5.58
N LEU A 104 2.96 -10.70 4.88
CA LEU A 104 4.23 -11.44 4.92
C LEU A 104 4.82 -11.46 6.34
N ALA A 105 4.78 -10.34 7.06
CA ALA A 105 5.21 -10.26 8.45
C ALA A 105 4.37 -11.17 9.37
N SER A 106 3.05 -11.28 9.14
CA SER A 106 2.18 -12.19 9.89
C SER A 106 2.50 -13.67 9.67
N LEU A 107 3.14 -13.99 8.54
CA LEU A 107 3.62 -15.34 8.18
C LEU A 107 5.06 -15.62 8.65
N ASP A 108 5.67 -14.66 9.35
CA ASP A 108 7.06 -14.74 9.85
C ASP A 108 8.11 -14.73 8.73
N VAL A 109 7.80 -14.04 7.62
CA VAL A 109 8.74 -13.83 6.53
C VAL A 109 9.81 -12.83 6.95
N ASN A 110 11.06 -13.11 6.57
CA ASN A 110 12.20 -12.24 6.89
C ASN A 110 12.02 -10.82 6.32
N ALA A 111 12.44 -9.80 7.08
CA ALA A 111 12.30 -8.40 6.72
C ALA A 111 12.98 -8.03 5.39
N ASP A 112 14.13 -8.64 5.07
CA ASP A 112 14.84 -8.40 3.82
C ASP A 112 14.02 -8.91 2.62
N ILE A 113 13.36 -10.07 2.76
CA ILE A 113 12.48 -10.62 1.73
C ILE A 113 11.23 -9.75 1.55
N ILE A 114 10.67 -9.24 2.64
CA ILE A 114 9.54 -8.30 2.59
C ILE A 114 9.94 -7.02 1.85
N MET A 115 11.13 -6.51 2.11
CA MET A 115 11.65 -5.33 1.43
C MET A 115 11.90 -5.58 -0.07
N GLU A 116 12.43 -6.77 -0.41
CA GLU A 116 12.62 -7.18 -1.80
C GLU A 116 11.29 -7.25 -2.55
N ASP A 117 10.27 -7.92 -1.99
CA ASP A 117 8.90 -7.97 -2.53
C ASP A 117 8.32 -6.56 -2.75
N TYR A 118 8.45 -5.68 -1.78
CA TYR A 118 8.00 -4.30 -1.91
C TYR A 118 8.65 -3.58 -3.09
N ARG A 119 9.96 -3.74 -3.28
CA ARG A 119 10.74 -3.09 -4.34
C ARG A 119 10.44 -3.64 -5.73
N LEU A 120 10.03 -4.92 -5.86
CA LEU A 120 9.64 -5.53 -7.14
C LEU A 120 8.56 -4.73 -7.85
N SER A 121 7.71 -4.01 -7.13
CA SER A 121 6.69 -3.15 -7.73
C SER A 121 7.27 -2.06 -8.65
N ASN A 122 8.54 -1.68 -8.51
CA ASN A 122 9.20 -0.72 -9.40
C ASN A 122 9.40 -1.28 -10.81
N ASP A 123 9.62 -2.59 -10.95
CA ASP A 123 9.90 -3.26 -12.23
C ASP A 123 8.65 -3.40 -13.08
N TYR A 124 7.47 -3.44 -12.43
CA TYR A 124 6.19 -3.67 -13.10
C TYR A 124 5.35 -2.40 -13.27
N PHE A 125 5.75 -1.29 -12.66
CA PHE A 125 5.01 -0.04 -12.74
C PHE A 125 5.55 0.87 -13.83
N ASN A 126 4.71 1.19 -14.79
CA ASN A 126 5.08 2.09 -15.90
C ASN A 126 4.68 3.54 -15.57
N ILE A 127 5.64 4.33 -15.07
CA ILE A 127 5.45 5.75 -14.72
C ILE A 127 4.88 6.58 -15.89
N PRO A 128 5.33 6.43 -17.15
CA PRO A 128 4.75 7.13 -18.29
C PRO A 128 3.29 6.85 -18.55
N LYS A 129 2.82 5.62 -18.28
CA LYS A 129 1.39 5.30 -18.38
C LYS A 129 0.60 5.90 -17.21
N ALA A 130 1.20 5.99 -16.03
CA ALA A 130 0.57 6.56 -14.84
C ALA A 130 0.52 8.09 -14.89
N SER A 131 1.50 8.72 -15.51
CA SER A 131 1.55 10.16 -15.76
C SER A 131 1.75 10.40 -17.26
N LYS A 132 0.67 10.68 -17.96
CA LYS A 132 0.64 10.88 -19.43
C LYS A 132 1.63 11.93 -19.95
N TYR A 133 2.21 12.73 -19.08
CA TYR A 133 3.03 13.90 -19.41
C TYR A 133 4.45 13.85 -18.82
N ALA A 134 4.82 12.79 -18.09
CA ALA A 134 6.08 12.75 -17.34
C ALA A 134 7.30 13.08 -18.19
N TYR A 135 7.40 12.55 -19.41
CA TYR A 135 8.54 12.78 -20.29
C TYR A 135 8.64 14.19 -20.89
N ASN A 136 7.54 14.94 -20.90
CA ASN A 136 7.51 16.30 -21.46
C ASN A 136 7.73 17.38 -20.39
N LEU A 137 7.94 16.96 -19.14
CA LEU A 137 8.16 17.87 -18.02
C LEU A 137 9.65 18.20 -17.86
N PRO A 138 9.98 19.31 -17.20
CA PRO A 138 11.34 19.61 -16.78
C PRO A 138 11.94 18.46 -15.94
N VAL A 139 13.26 18.29 -15.97
CA VAL A 139 13.97 17.19 -15.30
C VAL A 139 13.61 17.09 -13.81
N ASN A 140 13.56 18.22 -13.11
CA ASN A 140 13.19 18.25 -11.69
C ASN A 140 11.77 17.71 -11.42
N SER A 141 10.83 18.01 -12.33
CA SER A 141 9.46 17.49 -12.25
C SER A 141 9.41 16.00 -12.57
N GLN A 142 10.23 15.51 -13.49
CA GLN A 142 10.36 14.08 -13.77
C GLN A 142 10.90 13.30 -12.56
N GLU A 143 11.90 13.86 -11.87
CA GLU A 143 12.45 13.27 -10.64
C GLU A 143 11.41 13.24 -9.51
N ALA A 144 10.65 14.32 -9.33
CA ALA A 144 9.58 14.38 -8.34
C ALA A 144 8.47 13.35 -8.62
N ILE A 145 8.04 13.20 -9.88
CA ILE A 145 7.08 12.17 -10.29
C ILE A 145 7.65 10.77 -10.08
N THR A 146 8.89 10.54 -10.46
CA THR A 146 9.56 9.26 -10.25
C THR A 146 9.62 8.92 -8.77
N THR A 147 9.96 9.87 -7.91
CA THR A 147 9.96 9.68 -6.45
C THR A 147 8.57 9.35 -5.92
N LEU A 148 7.53 10.08 -6.34
CA LEU A 148 6.15 9.85 -5.94
C LEU A 148 5.67 8.41 -6.25
N PHE A 149 6.08 7.88 -7.41
CA PHE A 149 5.68 6.55 -7.88
C PHE A 149 6.73 5.46 -7.65
N SER A 150 7.80 5.71 -6.91
CA SER A 150 8.80 4.70 -6.56
C SER A 150 8.43 3.97 -5.26
N ALA A 151 8.77 2.69 -5.18
CA ALA A 151 8.82 1.93 -3.93
C ALA A 151 10.25 2.00 -3.39
N LYS A 152 10.54 3.05 -2.59
CA LYS A 152 11.84 3.23 -1.94
C LYS A 152 11.84 2.56 -0.56
N GLU A 153 12.99 2.01 -0.16
CA GLU A 153 13.16 1.35 1.14
C GLU A 153 12.74 2.26 2.30
N ASP A 154 13.15 3.54 2.24
CA ASP A 154 12.83 4.52 3.28
C ASP A 154 11.31 4.71 3.46
N PHE A 155 10.52 4.53 2.41
CA PHE A 155 9.06 4.65 2.50
C PHE A 155 8.43 3.50 3.28
N LEU A 156 8.87 2.26 3.07
CA LEU A 156 8.41 1.13 3.86
C LEU A 156 8.99 1.19 5.28
N ASN A 157 10.25 1.58 5.43
CA ASN A 157 10.88 1.78 6.74
C ASN A 157 10.18 2.86 7.55
N ALA A 158 9.71 3.96 6.93
CA ALA A 158 8.94 4.99 7.63
C ALA A 158 7.65 4.42 8.28
N ALA A 159 6.97 3.49 7.59
CA ALA A 159 5.83 2.79 8.18
C ALA A 159 6.25 1.85 9.33
N LYS A 160 7.33 1.08 9.14
CA LYS A 160 7.90 0.20 10.16
C LYS A 160 8.32 0.98 11.40
N ASP A 161 9.06 2.07 11.25
CA ASP A 161 9.51 2.93 12.34
C ASP A 161 8.32 3.48 13.16
N GLU A 162 7.24 3.87 12.48
CA GLU A 162 6.02 4.34 13.16
C GLU A 162 5.33 3.23 13.95
N ILE A 163 5.31 2.01 13.42
CA ILE A 163 4.83 0.82 14.14
C ILE A 163 5.69 0.56 15.37
N GLU A 164 7.03 0.53 15.20
CA GLU A 164 7.97 0.26 16.29
C GLU A 164 7.90 1.35 17.36
N ARG A 165 7.79 2.61 16.96
CA ARG A 165 7.64 3.74 17.89
C ARG A 165 6.39 3.63 18.77
N LYS A 166 5.26 3.15 18.23
CA LYS A 166 3.98 3.10 18.95
C LYS A 166 3.73 1.78 19.66
N TYR A 167 4.21 0.68 19.11
CA TYR A 167 3.86 -0.69 19.55
C TYR A 167 5.07 -1.53 19.95
N GLY A 168 6.29 -1.05 19.68
CA GLY A 168 7.55 -1.73 19.98
C GLY A 168 8.02 -2.64 18.84
N ASP A 169 7.13 -3.40 18.22
CA ASP A 169 7.44 -4.28 17.09
C ASP A 169 6.19 -4.56 16.23
N VAL A 170 6.41 -5.13 15.03
CA VAL A 170 5.35 -5.48 14.08
C VAL A 170 4.43 -6.58 14.62
N PRO A 171 4.91 -7.67 15.27
CA PRO A 171 4.03 -8.66 15.89
C PRO A 171 3.08 -8.08 16.92
N THR A 172 3.55 -7.16 17.75
CA THR A 172 2.71 -6.45 18.72
C THR A 172 1.66 -5.55 18.06
N TYR A 173 2.02 -4.88 16.96
CA TYR A 173 1.09 -4.11 16.14
C TYR A 173 -0.01 -4.99 15.55
N LEU A 174 0.36 -6.11 14.93
CA LEU A 174 -0.61 -7.07 14.38
C LEU A 174 -1.59 -7.55 15.44
N ARG A 175 -1.09 -7.85 16.65
CA ARG A 175 -1.93 -8.32 17.75
C ARG A 175 -2.77 -7.22 18.39
N LYS A 176 -2.19 -6.07 18.74
CA LYS A 176 -2.87 -5.03 19.54
C LYS A 176 -3.67 -4.06 18.71
N ALA A 177 -3.17 -3.69 17.53
CA ALA A 177 -3.80 -2.67 16.68
C ALA A 177 -4.73 -3.30 15.64
N ILE A 178 -4.31 -4.38 14.99
CA ILE A 178 -5.10 -5.09 13.98
C ILE A 178 -5.99 -6.16 14.65
N GLY A 179 -5.59 -6.72 15.80
CA GLY A 179 -6.38 -7.67 16.56
C GLY A 179 -6.18 -9.13 16.18
N LEU A 180 -5.09 -9.46 15.43
CA LEU A 180 -4.76 -10.84 15.07
C LEU A 180 -4.27 -11.60 16.31
N GLN A 181 -4.96 -12.69 16.64
CA GLN A 181 -4.56 -13.59 17.71
C GLN A 181 -3.66 -14.72 17.17
N SER A 182 -3.06 -15.49 18.07
CA SER A 182 -2.18 -16.61 17.68
C SER A 182 -2.88 -17.65 16.80
N GLU A 183 -4.16 -17.90 17.08
CA GLU A 183 -5.02 -18.80 16.31
C GLU A 183 -5.23 -18.28 14.88
N ASP A 184 -5.40 -16.96 14.69
CA ASP A 184 -5.55 -16.33 13.38
C ASP A 184 -4.27 -16.47 12.55
N ILE A 185 -3.12 -16.23 13.18
CA ILE A 185 -1.80 -16.41 12.54
C ILE A 185 -1.62 -17.86 12.10
N HIS A 186 -1.93 -18.82 12.97
CA HIS A 186 -1.86 -20.24 12.61
C HIS A 186 -2.79 -20.58 11.44
N ARG A 187 -4.01 -20.05 11.43
CA ARG A 187 -4.97 -20.25 10.36
C ARG A 187 -4.51 -19.62 9.05
N LEU A 188 -3.94 -18.41 9.08
CA LEU A 188 -3.34 -17.78 7.90
C LEU A 188 -2.21 -18.62 7.30
N ARG A 189 -1.32 -19.17 8.17
CA ARG A 189 -0.24 -20.05 7.72
C ARG A 189 -0.79 -21.29 7.03
N THR A 190 -1.81 -21.94 7.59
CA THR A 190 -2.47 -23.09 6.96
C THR A 190 -3.13 -22.74 5.62
N ILE A 191 -3.65 -21.55 5.45
CA ILE A 191 -4.31 -21.13 4.20
C ILE A 191 -3.32 -20.74 3.13
N LEU A 192 -2.21 -20.08 3.50
CA LEU A 192 -1.32 -19.40 2.55
C LEU A 192 -0.02 -20.18 2.29
N LEU A 193 0.39 -21.10 3.16
CA LEU A 193 1.67 -21.82 3.07
C LEU A 193 1.51 -23.34 2.83
N GLU A 194 0.34 -23.90 3.05
CA GLU A 194 0.00 -25.32 2.84
C GLU A 194 -1.00 -25.50 1.70
#